data_c6e5a71d842ae6635a52df4d76958647
#
_entry.id   c6e5a71d842ae6635a52df4d76958647
#
_cell.length_a   1.000
_cell.length_b   1.000
_cell.length_c   1.000
_cell.angle_alpha   90.00
_cell.angle_beta   90.00
_cell.angle_gamma   90.00
#
_symmetry.space_group_name_H-M   'P 1'
#
loop_
_entity.id
_entity.type
_entity.pdbx_description
1 polymer ?
#
loop_
_entity_poly.entity_id
_entity_poly.type
_entity_poly.pdbx_seq_one_letter_code
_entity_poly.pdbx_strand_id
1 'polypeptide(L)'
;TAFNLQNWRFVVVTDPALRKQIRAAAWDQAQVTDASVLVVVCADLAAWNKNPARYWQDAPQDVQALMSGMIDQYYRGREQVQRDEAMRSCGLAAQTLMLTAVSLGYQTCPMDGFDFDAVGKLINLPKDHTIGLFVAIGKGSAPAQPKGGSLPRQDVILANRFSV
;
A
#
# COMPACT_ATOMS: atom_id res chain seq x y z
N THR A 1 9.44 1.37 -5.59
CA THR A 1 9.70 2.37 -4.53
C THR A 1 10.85 3.28 -4.93
N ALA A 2 10.78 4.57 -4.57
CA ALA A 2 11.90 5.48 -4.77
C ALA A 2 13.15 4.96 -4.04
N PHE A 3 14.31 5.11 -4.66
CA PHE A 3 15.59 4.62 -4.13
C PHE A 3 15.64 3.11 -3.77
N ASN A 4 14.75 2.31 -4.32
CA ASN A 4 14.61 0.89 -3.98
C ASN A 4 14.36 0.63 -2.47
N LEU A 5 13.75 1.55 -1.75
CA LEU A 5 13.57 1.45 -0.29
C LEU A 5 12.70 0.28 0.16
N GLN A 6 11.89 -0.30 -0.73
CA GLN A 6 11.03 -1.45 -0.42
C GLN A 6 10.32 -1.26 0.93
N ASN A 7 9.78 -0.05 1.13
CA ASN A 7 9.19 0.39 2.39
C ASN A 7 7.82 -0.22 2.69
N TRP A 8 7.19 -0.89 1.71
CA TRP A 8 5.94 -1.60 1.92
C TRP A 8 6.10 -2.85 2.80
N ARG A 9 5.04 -3.15 3.55
CA ARG A 9 4.87 -4.38 4.33
C ARG A 9 3.48 -4.93 4.03
N PHE A 10 3.39 -6.23 3.84
CA PHE A 10 2.14 -6.93 3.54
C PHE A 10 1.77 -7.79 4.74
N VAL A 11 0.74 -7.40 5.48
CA VAL A 11 0.19 -8.23 6.55
C VAL A 11 -0.92 -9.08 5.96
N VAL A 12 -0.63 -10.37 5.75
CA VAL A 12 -1.61 -11.34 5.23
C VAL A 12 -2.39 -11.88 6.41
N VAL A 13 -3.67 -11.51 6.50
CA VAL A 13 -4.52 -11.90 7.62
C VAL A 13 -5.27 -13.18 7.26
N THR A 14 -4.88 -14.28 7.87
CA THR A 14 -5.48 -15.61 7.71
C THR A 14 -6.29 -16.07 8.91
N ASP A 15 -6.04 -15.52 10.11
CA ASP A 15 -6.78 -15.85 11.32
C ASP A 15 -8.23 -15.36 11.23
N PRO A 16 -9.24 -16.27 11.29
CA PRO A 16 -10.64 -15.90 11.21
C PRO A 16 -11.13 -15.01 12.36
N ALA A 17 -10.55 -15.14 13.55
CA ALA A 17 -10.92 -14.31 14.70
C ALA A 17 -10.44 -12.88 14.49
N LEU A 18 -9.19 -12.69 14.05
CA LEU A 18 -8.64 -11.40 13.71
C LEU A 18 -9.41 -10.75 12.54
N ARG A 19 -9.78 -11.51 11.50
CA ARG A 19 -10.59 -11.00 10.38
C ARG A 19 -11.95 -10.47 10.83
N LYS A 20 -12.62 -11.14 11.78
CA LYS A 20 -13.88 -10.65 12.36
C LYS A 20 -13.70 -9.33 13.12
N GLN A 21 -12.62 -9.20 13.88
CA GLN A 21 -12.30 -7.95 14.58
C GLN A 21 -11.99 -6.81 13.61
N ILE A 22 -11.22 -7.08 12.55
CA ILE A 22 -10.93 -6.11 11.50
C ILE A 22 -12.22 -5.72 10.77
N ARG A 23 -13.12 -6.66 10.46
CA ARG A 23 -14.41 -6.38 9.84
C ARG A 23 -15.26 -5.42 10.68
N ALA A 24 -15.30 -5.63 11.99
CA ALA A 24 -16.01 -4.70 12.89
C ALA A 24 -15.43 -3.28 12.85
N ALA A 25 -14.12 -3.13 12.68
CA ALA A 25 -13.45 -1.83 12.50
C ALA A 25 -13.53 -1.30 11.05
N ALA A 26 -14.05 -2.08 10.10
CA ALA A 26 -14.13 -1.76 8.68
C ALA A 26 -15.59 -1.67 8.20
N TRP A 27 -16.44 -0.99 8.97
CA TRP A 27 -17.86 -0.72 8.66
C TRP A 27 -18.65 -1.98 8.28
N ASP A 28 -18.33 -3.10 8.91
CA ASP A 28 -18.95 -4.42 8.67
C ASP A 28 -18.89 -4.88 7.19
N GLN A 29 -17.87 -4.46 6.45
CA GLN A 29 -17.72 -4.85 5.04
C GLN A 29 -17.45 -6.36 4.91
N ALA A 30 -18.33 -7.07 4.26
CA ALA A 30 -18.32 -8.53 4.15
C ALA A 30 -17.02 -9.06 3.50
N GLN A 31 -16.43 -8.34 2.55
CA GLN A 31 -15.21 -8.72 1.85
C GLN A 31 -14.04 -9.01 2.81
N VAL A 32 -14.02 -8.36 3.99
CA VAL A 32 -12.99 -8.58 5.01
C VAL A 32 -12.97 -10.02 5.51
N THR A 33 -14.14 -10.66 5.66
CA THR A 33 -14.25 -12.05 6.12
C THR A 33 -14.46 -13.06 5.00
N ASP A 34 -15.18 -12.67 3.95
CA ASP A 34 -15.67 -13.61 2.93
C ASP A 34 -14.62 -13.87 1.83
N ALA A 35 -13.70 -12.94 1.58
CA ALA A 35 -12.59 -13.16 0.66
C ALA A 35 -11.65 -14.28 1.16
N SER A 36 -11.00 -14.99 0.24
CA SER A 36 -10.05 -16.05 0.60
C SER A 36 -8.82 -15.48 1.34
N VAL A 37 -8.37 -14.29 0.95
CA VAL A 37 -7.21 -13.61 1.53
C VAL A 37 -7.55 -12.14 1.78
N LEU A 38 -7.15 -11.63 2.94
CA LEU A 38 -7.11 -10.20 3.25
C LEU A 38 -5.66 -9.77 3.41
N VAL A 39 -5.22 -8.80 2.63
CA VAL A 39 -3.89 -8.19 2.74
C VAL A 39 -4.04 -6.75 3.24
N VAL A 40 -3.43 -6.45 4.39
CA VAL A 40 -3.26 -5.06 4.86
C VAL A 40 -1.93 -4.56 4.33
N VAL A 41 -1.98 -3.62 3.39
CA VAL A 41 -0.78 -3.02 2.80
C VAL A 41 -0.34 -1.87 3.68
N CYS A 42 0.82 -2.03 4.31
CA CYS A 42 1.43 -1.05 5.21
C CYS A 42 2.74 -0.52 4.62
N ALA A 43 3.24 0.55 5.20
CA ALA A 43 4.57 1.06 4.89
C ALA A 43 5.33 1.50 6.15
N ASP A 44 6.64 1.25 6.12
CA ASP A 44 7.63 1.73 7.09
C ASP A 44 8.06 3.15 6.69
N LEU A 45 7.61 4.15 7.44
CA LEU A 45 7.94 5.57 7.23
C LEU A 45 9.42 5.87 7.51
N ALA A 46 10.06 5.06 8.35
CA ALA A 46 11.44 5.19 8.74
C ALA A 46 12.41 4.29 7.93
N ALA A 47 11.93 3.63 6.86
CA ALA A 47 12.76 2.75 6.04
C ALA A 47 14.03 3.43 5.51
N TRP A 48 13.95 4.73 5.22
CA TRP A 48 15.04 5.55 4.70
C TRP A 48 16.25 5.66 5.67
N ASN A 49 16.05 5.56 6.98
CA ASN A 49 17.11 5.68 7.99
C ASN A 49 17.45 4.34 8.70
N LYS A 50 16.77 3.25 8.34
CA LYS A 50 17.02 1.91 8.89
C LYS A 50 17.99 1.14 8.00
N ASN A 51 19.28 1.46 8.07
CA ASN A 51 20.33 0.84 7.27
C ASN A 51 20.03 0.88 5.76
N PRO A 52 20.02 2.07 5.11
CA PRO A 52 19.66 2.20 3.70
C PRO A 52 20.59 1.44 2.74
N ALA A 53 21.83 1.15 3.13
CA ALA A 53 22.76 0.34 2.34
C ALA A 53 22.22 -1.07 2.03
N ARG A 54 21.37 -1.64 2.89
CA ARG A 54 20.77 -2.98 2.68
C ARG A 54 19.96 -3.10 1.38
N TYR A 55 19.42 -2.00 0.89
CA TYR A 55 18.63 -1.99 -0.35
C TYR A 55 19.52 -1.99 -1.61
N TRP A 56 20.83 -1.83 -1.41
CA TRP A 56 21.85 -1.76 -2.44
C TRP A 56 23.00 -2.76 -2.19
N GLN A 57 22.73 -3.81 -1.39
CA GLN A 57 23.74 -4.78 -0.92
C GLN A 57 24.47 -5.49 -2.06
N ASP A 58 23.83 -5.63 -3.24
CA ASP A 58 24.42 -6.28 -4.42
C ASP A 58 25.19 -5.28 -5.30
N ALA A 59 25.22 -4.00 -4.94
CA ALA A 59 25.99 -2.98 -5.65
C ALA A 59 27.39 -2.80 -5.05
N PRO A 60 28.36 -2.23 -5.80
CA PRO A 60 29.68 -1.86 -5.27
C PRO A 60 29.59 -0.93 -4.04
N GLN A 61 30.60 -0.97 -3.16
CA GLN A 61 30.58 -0.23 -1.89
C GLN A 61 30.47 1.30 -2.06
N ASP A 62 31.12 1.85 -3.08
CA ASP A 62 31.03 3.27 -3.42
C ASP A 62 29.61 3.67 -3.84
N VAL A 63 28.91 2.81 -4.59
CA VAL A 63 27.50 2.99 -4.96
C VAL A 63 26.61 2.89 -3.72
N GLN A 64 26.83 1.92 -2.83
CA GLN A 64 26.08 1.81 -1.58
C GLN A 64 26.20 3.07 -0.71
N ALA A 65 27.43 3.61 -0.59
CA ALA A 65 27.69 4.83 0.17
C ALA A 65 27.02 6.04 -0.48
N LEU A 66 27.14 6.19 -1.81
CA LEU A 66 26.50 7.26 -2.57
C LEU A 66 24.99 7.23 -2.39
N MET A 67 24.36 6.08 -2.60
CA MET A 67 22.90 5.92 -2.50
C MET A 67 22.39 6.17 -1.08
N SER A 68 23.12 5.71 -0.07
CA SER A 68 22.79 6.00 1.33
C SER A 68 22.82 7.50 1.63
N GLY A 69 23.80 8.23 1.12
CA GLY A 69 23.87 9.68 1.24
C GLY A 69 22.73 10.41 0.54
N MET A 70 22.39 9.99 -0.69
CA MET A 70 21.27 10.55 -1.45
C MET A 70 19.91 10.30 -0.78
N ILE A 71 19.71 9.10 -0.23
CA ILE A 71 18.50 8.75 0.54
C ILE A 71 18.38 9.67 1.76
N ASP A 72 19.43 9.81 2.52
CA ASP A 72 19.45 10.67 3.69
C ASP A 72 19.13 12.13 3.33
N GLN A 73 19.80 12.68 2.33
CA GLN A 73 19.54 14.05 1.84
C GLN A 73 18.10 14.26 1.36
N TYR A 74 17.52 13.24 0.73
CA TYR A 74 16.16 13.36 0.20
C TYR A 74 15.08 13.30 1.28
N TYR A 75 15.27 12.46 2.33
CA TYR A 75 14.22 12.20 3.32
C TYR A 75 14.40 12.92 4.65
N ARG A 76 15.64 13.23 5.07
CA ARG A 76 15.90 13.82 6.39
C ARG A 76 15.18 15.16 6.59
N GLY A 77 14.40 15.26 7.69
CA GLY A 77 13.62 16.45 8.03
C GLY A 77 12.46 16.76 7.09
N ARG A 78 12.04 15.80 6.25
CA ARG A 78 10.96 15.98 5.27
C ARG A 78 9.83 14.96 5.50
N GLU A 79 9.15 15.05 6.63
CA GLU A 79 8.14 14.08 7.07
C GLU A 79 7.01 13.90 6.07
N GLN A 80 6.55 15.01 5.44
CA GLN A 80 5.53 14.92 4.39
C GLN A 80 6.02 14.09 3.20
N VAL A 81 7.26 14.26 2.76
CA VAL A 81 7.85 13.47 1.65
C VAL A 81 7.94 12.00 2.04
N GLN A 82 8.35 11.69 3.27
CA GLN A 82 8.41 10.30 3.78
C GLN A 82 7.04 9.65 3.69
N ARG A 83 5.99 10.36 4.12
CA ARG A 83 4.60 9.87 4.06
C ARG A 83 4.10 9.73 2.61
N ASP A 84 4.33 10.72 1.78
CA ASP A 84 3.86 10.73 0.38
C ASP A 84 4.49 9.58 -0.42
N GLU A 85 5.81 9.35 -0.25
CA GLU A 85 6.50 8.23 -0.89
C GLU A 85 6.01 6.89 -0.37
N ALA A 86 5.72 6.78 0.93
CA ALA A 86 5.14 5.58 1.52
C ALA A 86 3.76 5.27 0.90
N MET A 87 2.88 6.26 0.79
CA MET A 87 1.55 6.08 0.19
C MET A 87 1.62 5.77 -1.30
N ARG A 88 2.50 6.42 -2.08
CA ARG A 88 2.75 6.06 -3.48
C ARG A 88 3.19 4.60 -3.62
N SER A 89 4.12 4.18 -2.77
CA SER A 89 4.63 2.81 -2.76
C SER A 89 3.55 1.79 -2.44
N CYS A 90 2.68 2.08 -1.46
CA CYS A 90 1.52 1.24 -1.15
C CYS A 90 0.55 1.14 -2.34
N GLY A 91 0.24 2.27 -2.99
CA GLY A 91 -0.65 2.29 -4.15
C GLY A 91 -0.11 1.49 -5.34
N LEU A 92 1.18 1.65 -5.67
CA LEU A 92 1.85 0.90 -6.73
C LEU A 92 1.89 -0.60 -6.42
N ALA A 93 2.20 -0.98 -5.18
CA ALA A 93 2.24 -2.37 -4.75
C ALA A 93 0.84 -3.00 -4.75
N ALA A 94 -0.17 -2.28 -4.26
CA ALA A 94 -1.56 -2.75 -4.25
C ALA A 94 -2.08 -2.96 -5.68
N GLN A 95 -1.82 -2.01 -6.60
CA GLN A 95 -2.22 -2.15 -8.00
C GLN A 95 -1.55 -3.36 -8.66
N THR A 96 -0.25 -3.56 -8.43
CA THR A 96 0.48 -4.73 -8.94
C THR A 96 -0.09 -6.03 -8.37
N LEU A 97 -0.37 -6.08 -7.06
CA LEU A 97 -0.99 -7.22 -6.39
C LEU A 97 -2.36 -7.56 -7.00
N MET A 98 -3.20 -6.55 -7.22
CA MET A 98 -4.52 -6.74 -7.82
C MET A 98 -4.45 -7.25 -9.25
N LEU A 99 -3.60 -6.66 -10.10
CA LEU A 99 -3.42 -7.13 -11.49
C LEU A 99 -2.87 -8.56 -11.55
N THR A 100 -1.93 -8.89 -10.67
CA THR A 100 -1.39 -10.25 -10.57
C THR A 100 -2.47 -11.24 -10.13
N ALA A 101 -3.29 -10.90 -9.13
CA ALA A 101 -4.39 -11.75 -8.69
C ALA A 101 -5.40 -11.99 -9.82
N VAL A 102 -5.74 -10.96 -10.59
CA VAL A 102 -6.64 -11.07 -11.75
C VAL A 102 -6.03 -11.97 -12.83
N SER A 103 -4.74 -11.85 -13.13
CA SER A 103 -4.05 -12.72 -14.10
C SER A 103 -4.05 -14.20 -13.69
N LEU A 104 -4.18 -14.47 -12.39
CA LEU A 104 -4.31 -15.82 -11.82
C LEU A 104 -5.77 -16.29 -11.69
N GLY A 105 -6.73 -15.52 -12.22
CA GLY A 105 -8.16 -15.88 -12.22
C GLY A 105 -8.88 -15.61 -10.89
N TYR A 106 -8.34 -14.70 -10.06
CA TYR A 106 -9.00 -14.20 -8.85
C TYR A 106 -9.62 -12.83 -9.09
N GLN A 107 -10.52 -12.43 -8.19
CA GLN A 107 -11.06 -11.08 -8.12
C GLN A 107 -10.50 -10.37 -6.90
N THR A 108 -10.49 -9.04 -6.94
CA THR A 108 -9.90 -8.20 -5.90
C THR A 108 -10.78 -7.02 -5.55
N CYS A 109 -10.73 -6.59 -4.30
CA CYS A 109 -11.38 -5.37 -3.84
C CYS A 109 -10.38 -4.55 -3.01
N PRO A 110 -9.91 -3.39 -3.52
CA PRO A 110 -9.16 -2.44 -2.71
C PRO A 110 -10.12 -1.70 -1.77
N MET A 111 -9.71 -1.49 -0.51
CA MET A 111 -10.56 -0.89 0.51
C MET A 111 -9.75 0.05 1.40
N ASP A 112 -10.29 1.24 1.67
CA ASP A 112 -9.74 2.22 2.63
C ASP A 112 -10.79 2.72 3.64
N GLY A 113 -12.01 2.16 3.57
CA GLY A 113 -13.12 2.43 4.49
C GLY A 113 -13.01 1.64 5.79
N PHE A 114 -12.17 2.08 6.72
CA PHE A 114 -12.00 1.47 8.05
C PHE A 114 -11.38 2.46 9.04
N ASP A 115 -11.47 2.11 10.34
CA ASP A 115 -10.77 2.82 11.40
C ASP A 115 -9.28 2.40 11.41
N PHE A 116 -8.41 3.30 10.95
CA PHE A 116 -6.97 3.06 10.84
C PHE A 116 -6.31 2.78 12.19
N ASP A 117 -6.72 3.48 13.24
CA ASP A 117 -6.15 3.31 14.59
C ASP A 117 -6.58 1.99 15.21
N ALA A 118 -7.85 1.61 15.07
CA ALA A 118 -8.37 0.34 15.55
C ALA A 118 -7.68 -0.84 14.85
N VAL A 119 -7.60 -0.80 13.52
CA VAL A 119 -6.90 -1.84 12.74
C VAL A 119 -5.42 -1.88 13.06
N GLY A 120 -4.77 -0.72 13.19
CA GLY A 120 -3.36 -0.62 13.59
C GLY A 120 -3.08 -1.35 14.91
N LYS A 121 -3.96 -1.18 15.92
CA LYS A 121 -3.87 -1.90 17.20
C LYS A 121 -4.05 -3.41 17.02
N LEU A 122 -5.03 -3.82 16.20
CA LEU A 122 -5.33 -5.24 15.95
C LEU A 122 -4.17 -5.99 15.29
N ILE A 123 -3.44 -5.34 14.40
CA ILE A 123 -2.30 -5.94 13.70
C ILE A 123 -0.94 -5.64 14.38
N ASN A 124 -0.93 -5.02 15.55
CA ASN A 124 0.27 -4.58 16.26
C ASN A 124 1.18 -3.70 15.37
N LEU A 125 0.59 -2.74 14.65
CA LEU A 125 1.32 -1.85 13.76
C LEU A 125 2.39 -1.05 14.53
N PRO A 126 3.67 -1.10 14.13
CA PRO A 126 4.71 -0.29 14.78
C PRO A 126 4.44 1.21 14.62
N LYS A 127 4.90 2.03 15.58
CA LYS A 127 4.66 3.48 15.61
C LYS A 127 5.19 4.24 14.40
N ASP A 128 6.23 3.71 13.77
CA ASP A 128 6.87 4.27 12.58
C ASP A 128 6.34 3.68 11.26
N HIS A 129 5.21 2.98 11.34
CA HIS A 129 4.51 2.42 10.17
C HIS A 129 3.15 3.08 9.98
N THR A 130 2.62 2.97 8.78
CA THR A 130 1.28 3.44 8.43
C THR A 130 0.57 2.39 7.58
N ILE A 131 -0.77 2.36 7.66
CA ILE A 131 -1.59 1.53 6.76
C ILE A 131 -1.91 2.36 5.53
N GLY A 132 -1.70 1.80 4.34
CA GLY A 132 -2.13 2.40 3.07
C GLY A 132 -3.57 2.04 2.74
N LEU A 133 -3.85 0.76 2.59
CA LEU A 133 -5.17 0.23 2.24
C LEU A 133 -5.23 -1.28 2.50
N PHE A 134 -6.44 -1.85 2.39
CA PHE A 134 -6.61 -3.30 2.28
C PHE A 134 -6.73 -3.74 0.81
N VAL A 135 -6.38 -4.99 0.55
CA VAL A 135 -6.75 -5.70 -0.67
C VAL A 135 -7.37 -7.04 -0.26
N ALA A 136 -8.67 -7.19 -0.50
CA ALA A 136 -9.36 -8.47 -0.38
C ALA A 136 -9.22 -9.23 -1.70
N ILE A 137 -8.87 -10.53 -1.64
CA ILE A 137 -8.64 -11.37 -2.82
C ILE A 137 -9.41 -12.68 -2.67
N GLY A 138 -10.13 -13.09 -3.70
CA GLY A 138 -10.89 -14.34 -3.68
C GLY A 138 -11.55 -14.69 -5.00
N LYS A 139 -12.33 -15.76 -5.00
CA LYS A 139 -13.25 -16.05 -6.11
C LYS A 139 -14.50 -15.21 -5.94
N GLY A 140 -14.88 -14.47 -6.96
CA GLY A 140 -16.11 -13.67 -6.93
C GLY A 140 -17.35 -14.56 -6.83
N SER A 141 -18.25 -14.24 -5.92
CA SER A 141 -19.54 -14.90 -5.73
C SER A 141 -20.67 -14.24 -6.54
N ALA A 142 -20.44 -13.01 -7.02
CA ALA A 142 -21.38 -12.25 -7.83
C ALA A 142 -20.62 -11.36 -8.82
N PRO A 143 -21.26 -10.89 -9.90
CA PRO A 143 -20.69 -9.89 -10.80
C PRO A 143 -20.33 -8.61 -10.03
N ALA A 144 -19.29 -7.91 -10.49
CA ALA A 144 -18.94 -6.60 -9.96
C ALA A 144 -20.11 -5.61 -10.18
N GLN A 145 -20.30 -4.70 -9.23
CA GLN A 145 -21.30 -3.64 -9.38
C GLN A 145 -20.96 -2.76 -10.60
N PRO A 146 -21.97 -2.28 -11.31
CA PRO A 146 -21.77 -1.35 -12.41
C PRO A 146 -20.99 -0.12 -11.96
N LYS A 147 -20.10 0.38 -12.82
CA LYS A 147 -19.34 1.60 -12.56
C LYS A 147 -20.32 2.79 -12.49
N GLY A 148 -20.22 3.61 -11.45
CA GLY A 148 -21.09 4.76 -11.22
C GLY A 148 -20.96 5.89 -12.26
N GLY A 149 -19.83 5.95 -12.97
CA GLY A 149 -19.56 6.96 -14.00
C GLY A 149 -18.05 7.13 -14.25
N SER A 150 -17.72 7.98 -15.21
CA SER A 150 -16.35 8.40 -15.50
C SER A 150 -16.35 9.87 -15.87
N LEU A 151 -15.34 10.60 -15.46
CA LEU A 151 -15.12 11.97 -15.94
C LEU A 151 -14.84 11.96 -17.44
N PRO A 152 -15.18 13.04 -18.17
CA PRO A 152 -14.78 13.21 -19.54
C PRO A 152 -13.26 13.13 -19.70
N ARG A 153 -12.80 12.58 -20.83
CA ARG A 153 -11.37 12.37 -21.07
C ARG A 153 -10.56 13.65 -20.95
N GLN A 154 -11.07 14.77 -21.46
CA GLN A 154 -10.41 16.08 -21.44
C GLN A 154 -10.21 16.63 -20.02
N ASP A 155 -11.01 16.21 -19.04
CA ASP A 155 -10.89 16.66 -17.65
C ASP A 155 -9.79 15.88 -16.91
N VAL A 156 -9.40 14.72 -17.46
CA VAL A 156 -8.42 13.80 -16.83
C VAL A 156 -7.08 13.83 -17.56
N ILE A 157 -7.09 14.02 -18.89
CA ILE A 157 -5.88 14.03 -19.73
C ILE A 157 -5.68 15.44 -20.28
N LEU A 158 -4.69 16.12 -19.73
CA LEU A 158 -4.31 17.47 -20.09
C LEU A 158 -3.02 17.46 -20.92
N ALA A 159 -2.97 18.25 -21.97
CA ALA A 159 -1.76 18.40 -22.80
C ALA A 159 -0.83 19.45 -22.18
N ASN A 160 0.39 19.06 -21.86
CA ASN A 160 1.50 19.89 -21.37
C ASN A 160 1.27 20.58 -20.01
N ARG A 161 0.12 21.22 -19.74
CA ARG A 161 -0.16 22.01 -18.53
C ARG A 161 -1.65 22.13 -18.27
N PHE A 162 -1.99 22.51 -17.05
CA PHE A 162 -3.36 22.91 -16.71
C PHE A 162 -3.72 24.20 -17.44
N SER A 163 -5.00 24.32 -17.83
CA SER A 163 -5.55 25.61 -18.25
C SER A 163 -5.73 26.49 -17.01
N VAL A 164 -5.26 27.72 -17.06
CA VAL A 164 -5.41 28.74 -16.01
C VAL A 164 -6.66 29.55 -16.29
#